data_f62b981773435c2e98f541c1d512ff0e
#
_entry.id   f62b981773435c2e98f541c1d512ff0e
#
_cell.length_a   1.000
_cell.length_b   1.000
_cell.length_c   1.000
_cell.angle_alpha   90.00
_cell.angle_beta   90.00
_cell.angle_gamma   90.00
#
_symmetry.space_group_name_H-M   'P 1'
#
loop_
_entity.id
_entity.type
_entity.pdbx_description
1 polymer ?
#
loop_
_entity_poly.entity_id
_entity_poly.type
_entity_poly.pdbx_seq_one_letter_code
_entity_poly.pdbx_strand_id
1 'polypeptide(L)'
;EQNTTFNDHYLEVDYDLSDVMFVTTANTLNILPPLLDRMEVIRIPGYTEDEKINIANKFLLPKQIKDNGVKENEMILSEDIIKEIIRSYTKESGVRNLEREISKVARKVVKKVVSGEKKEVNVDKKNLSDFLGVPKFKFGELENKDRVGIVTGLAWTEYGGEILKIETVTMPGKGRMQITGK
;
A
#
# COMPACT_ATOMS: atom_id res chain seq x y z
N GLU A 1 31.16 14.71 13.67
CA GLU A 1 32.33 15.44 14.22
C GLU A 1 33.61 14.62 14.21
N GLN A 2 33.58 13.38 13.75
CA GLN A 2 34.77 12.54 13.50
C GLN A 2 34.90 12.22 12.01
N ASN A 3 34.31 13.03 11.17
CA ASN A 3 34.29 12.80 9.71
C ASN A 3 35.66 13.03 9.06
N THR A 4 36.54 13.81 9.68
CA THR A 4 37.91 14.05 9.19
C THR A 4 38.82 12.83 9.26
N THR A 5 38.51 11.89 10.15
CA THR A 5 39.27 10.68 10.38
C THR A 5 38.40 9.44 10.41
N PHE A 6 37.49 9.33 9.41
CA PHE A 6 36.69 8.12 9.24
C PHE A 6 37.59 6.97 8.86
N ASN A 7 37.58 5.89 9.66
CA ASN A 7 38.36 4.69 9.39
C ASN A 7 37.40 3.53 9.03
N ASP A 8 37.59 2.96 7.87
CA ASP A 8 36.95 1.73 7.46
C ASP A 8 37.67 0.53 8.06
N HIS A 9 36.96 -0.30 8.80
CA HIS A 9 37.53 -1.48 9.48
C HIS A 9 38.08 -2.55 8.55
N TYR A 10 37.79 -2.50 7.26
CA TYR A 10 38.28 -3.44 6.28
C TYR A 10 39.58 -2.95 5.59
N LEU A 11 39.59 -1.67 5.23
CA LEU A 11 40.73 -1.06 4.53
C LEU A 11 41.76 -0.50 5.49
N GLU A 12 41.40 -0.21 6.74
CA GLU A 12 42.25 0.39 7.77
C GLU A 12 42.96 1.68 7.32
N VAL A 13 42.30 2.45 6.48
CA VAL A 13 42.77 3.74 5.95
C VAL A 13 41.87 4.85 6.41
N ASP A 14 42.44 5.92 6.93
CA ASP A 14 41.69 7.12 7.30
C ASP A 14 41.22 7.87 6.03
N TYR A 15 39.97 8.28 6.04
CA TYR A 15 39.38 9.04 4.96
C TYR A 15 38.61 10.25 5.50
N ASP A 16 38.79 11.40 4.84
CA ASP A 16 38.10 12.61 5.22
C ASP A 16 36.69 12.69 4.55
N LEU A 17 35.66 12.63 5.37
CA LEU A 17 34.25 12.74 4.97
C LEU A 17 33.63 14.09 5.35
N SER A 18 34.43 15.11 5.70
CA SER A 18 33.91 16.41 6.17
C SER A 18 33.03 17.10 5.13
N ASP A 19 33.34 16.95 3.85
CA ASP A 19 32.61 17.57 2.74
C ASP A 19 31.50 16.65 2.17
N VAL A 20 31.18 15.55 2.87
CA VAL A 20 30.16 14.61 2.41
C VAL A 20 28.83 14.85 3.12
N MET A 21 27.77 15.01 2.34
CA MET A 21 26.42 15.05 2.82
C MET A 21 25.81 13.62 2.80
N PHE A 22 25.31 13.18 3.96
CA PHE A 22 24.68 11.86 4.08
C PHE A 22 23.16 12.02 4.03
N VAL A 23 22.51 11.25 3.15
CA VAL A 23 21.06 11.13 3.09
C VAL A 23 20.70 9.66 3.33
N THR A 24 19.94 9.42 4.39
CA THR A 24 19.50 8.07 4.76
C THR A 24 17.99 7.96 4.66
N THR A 25 17.48 6.78 4.34
CA THR A 25 16.04 6.49 4.31
C THR A 25 15.72 5.38 5.30
N ALA A 26 14.62 5.52 6.02
CA ALA A 26 14.14 4.52 6.95
C ALA A 26 12.61 4.39 6.87
N ASN A 27 12.09 3.24 7.19
CA ASN A 27 10.64 2.97 7.28
C ASN A 27 10.13 3.05 8.74
N THR A 28 10.99 3.32 9.69
CA THR A 28 10.68 3.43 11.11
C THR A 28 11.56 4.49 11.76
N LEU A 29 11.06 5.09 12.84
CA LEU A 29 11.83 5.98 13.71
C LEU A 29 12.47 5.24 14.90
N ASN A 30 12.45 3.93 14.90
CA ASN A 30 13.16 3.15 15.94
C ASN A 30 14.67 3.17 15.68
N ILE A 31 15.24 4.36 15.80
CA ILE A 31 16.65 4.67 15.64
C ILE A 31 17.21 5.03 17.01
N LEU A 32 18.48 4.73 17.24
CA LEU A 32 19.14 5.09 18.51
C LEU A 32 19.06 6.60 18.77
N PRO A 33 18.62 7.03 19.96
CA PRO A 33 18.44 8.46 20.26
C PRO A 33 19.67 9.33 19.95
N PRO A 34 20.90 8.94 20.29
CA PRO A 34 22.09 9.75 19.98
C PRO A 34 22.34 9.97 18.49
N LEU A 35 21.84 9.06 17.63
CA LEU A 35 21.92 9.19 16.19
C LEU A 35 20.80 10.09 15.67
N LEU A 36 19.58 9.90 16.20
CA LEU A 36 18.41 10.69 15.83
C LEU A 36 18.62 12.19 16.17
N ASP A 37 19.24 12.51 17.30
CA ASP A 37 19.54 13.87 17.74
C ASP A 37 20.50 14.62 16.79
N ARG A 38 21.23 13.89 15.94
CA ARG A 38 22.18 14.45 14.96
C ARG A 38 21.63 14.50 13.54
N MET A 39 20.39 14.05 13.34
CA MET A 39 19.76 13.99 12.02
C MET A 39 18.62 15.00 11.91
N GLU A 40 18.48 15.60 10.74
CA GLU A 40 17.25 16.25 10.36
C GLU A 40 16.27 15.20 9.86
N VAL A 41 15.14 15.06 10.56
CA VAL A 41 14.14 14.04 10.24
C VAL A 41 13.04 14.66 9.37
N ILE A 42 13.00 14.25 8.11
CA ILE A 42 11.94 14.64 7.18
C ILE A 42 10.96 13.47 7.07
N ARG A 43 9.75 13.66 7.59
CA ARG A 43 8.68 12.65 7.51
C ARG A 43 7.91 12.81 6.21
N ILE A 44 7.88 11.74 5.43
CA ILE A 44 7.06 11.65 4.22
C ILE A 44 5.85 10.77 4.58
N PRO A 45 4.64 11.33 4.68
CA PRO A 45 3.43 10.56 4.96
C PRO A 45 3.08 9.63 3.80
N GLY A 46 2.25 8.63 4.07
CA GLY A 46 1.65 7.81 3.03
C GLY A 46 0.68 8.61 2.16
N TYR A 47 0.38 8.08 0.98
CA TYR A 47 -0.56 8.70 0.05
C TYR A 47 -2.01 8.45 0.44
N THR A 48 -2.84 9.45 0.26
CA THR A 48 -4.31 9.32 0.32
C THR A 48 -4.85 8.53 -0.87
N GLU A 49 -6.11 8.10 -0.80
CA GLU A 49 -6.75 7.36 -1.90
C GLU A 49 -6.73 8.18 -3.20
N ASP A 50 -7.06 9.48 -3.13
CA ASP A 50 -7.09 10.37 -4.29
C ASP A 50 -5.70 10.59 -4.90
N GLU A 51 -4.69 10.72 -4.06
CA GLU A 51 -3.29 10.80 -4.51
C GLU A 51 -2.85 9.51 -5.20
N LYS A 52 -3.20 8.33 -4.65
CA LYS A 52 -2.91 7.04 -5.26
C LYS A 52 -3.59 6.88 -6.62
N ILE A 53 -4.84 7.33 -6.77
CA ILE A 53 -5.56 7.34 -8.05
C ILE A 53 -4.83 8.23 -9.06
N ASN A 54 -4.45 9.44 -8.66
CA ASN A 54 -3.69 10.37 -9.52
C ASN A 54 -2.33 9.80 -9.94
N ILE A 55 -1.59 9.19 -9.01
CA ILE A 55 -0.31 8.53 -9.29
C ILE A 55 -0.52 7.35 -10.25
N ALA A 56 -1.56 6.56 -10.03
CA ALA A 56 -1.87 5.42 -10.89
C ALA A 56 -2.16 5.86 -12.32
N ASN A 57 -3.00 6.87 -12.51
CA ASN A 57 -3.36 7.37 -13.85
C ASN A 57 -2.18 8.03 -14.56
N LYS A 58 -1.42 8.89 -13.87
CA LYS A 58 -0.36 9.69 -14.50
C LYS A 58 0.93 8.92 -14.71
N PHE A 59 1.25 7.95 -13.86
CA PHE A 59 2.56 7.32 -13.86
C PHE A 59 2.51 5.78 -13.96
N LEU A 60 1.70 5.12 -13.12
CA LEU A 60 1.78 3.66 -13.06
C LEU A 60 1.14 3.01 -14.28
N LEU A 61 -0.03 3.46 -14.69
CA LEU A 61 -0.73 2.89 -15.83
C LEU A 61 0.05 3.08 -17.14
N PRO A 62 0.51 4.28 -17.52
CA PRO A 62 1.35 4.45 -18.71
C PRO A 62 2.64 3.63 -18.67
N LYS A 63 3.30 3.55 -17.50
CA LYS A 63 4.48 2.72 -17.31
C LYS A 63 4.17 1.25 -17.56
N GLN A 64 3.12 0.71 -16.94
CA GLN A 64 2.76 -0.70 -17.09
C GLN A 64 2.28 -1.05 -18.50
N ILE A 65 1.62 -0.15 -19.20
CA ILE A 65 1.27 -0.29 -20.62
C ILE A 65 2.55 -0.45 -21.46
N LYS A 66 3.52 0.45 -21.26
CA LYS A 66 4.80 0.42 -21.96
C LYS A 66 5.64 -0.82 -21.64
N ASP A 67 5.80 -1.12 -20.33
CA ASP A 67 6.67 -2.21 -19.85
C ASP A 67 6.15 -3.60 -20.26
N ASN A 68 4.82 -3.75 -20.40
CA ASN A 68 4.20 -5.01 -20.80
C ASN A 68 3.89 -5.07 -22.32
N GLY A 69 4.22 -4.03 -23.09
CA GLY A 69 3.99 -4.01 -24.55
C GLY A 69 2.52 -3.97 -24.94
N VAL A 70 1.65 -3.44 -24.08
CA VAL A 70 0.22 -3.22 -24.37
C VAL A 70 0.09 -1.95 -25.19
N LYS A 71 -0.79 -1.92 -26.18
CA LYS A 71 -1.16 -0.68 -26.87
C LYS A 71 -2.19 0.09 -26.04
N GLU A 72 -2.20 1.42 -26.15
CA GLU A 72 -3.09 2.28 -25.35
C GLU A 72 -4.58 1.93 -25.50
N ASN A 73 -4.99 1.42 -26.65
CA ASN A 73 -6.36 1.01 -26.93
C ASN A 73 -6.68 -0.45 -26.56
N GLU A 74 -5.70 -1.24 -26.15
CA GLU A 74 -5.90 -2.66 -25.81
C GLU A 74 -6.32 -2.88 -24.36
N MET A 75 -6.03 -1.92 -23.46
CA MET A 75 -6.39 -1.98 -22.03
C MET A 75 -7.05 -0.68 -21.59
N ILE A 76 -8.31 -0.79 -21.19
CA ILE A 76 -9.05 0.34 -20.59
C ILE A 76 -9.25 0.05 -19.11
N LEU A 77 -8.72 0.94 -18.29
CA LEU A 77 -8.84 0.90 -16.82
C LEU A 77 -9.38 2.23 -16.34
N SER A 78 -10.64 2.27 -15.90
CA SER A 78 -11.26 3.50 -15.39
C SER A 78 -10.78 3.82 -13.96
N GLU A 79 -10.95 5.07 -13.54
CA GLU A 79 -10.64 5.50 -12.17
C GLU A 79 -11.41 4.71 -11.11
N ASP A 80 -12.66 4.35 -11.38
CA ASP A 80 -13.46 3.53 -10.49
C ASP A 80 -12.87 2.14 -10.27
N ILE A 81 -12.21 1.58 -11.29
CA ILE A 81 -11.54 0.28 -11.17
C ILE A 81 -10.22 0.43 -10.42
N ILE A 82 -9.47 1.50 -10.65
CA ILE A 82 -8.27 1.81 -9.86
C ILE A 82 -8.63 1.95 -8.38
N LYS A 83 -9.70 2.68 -8.08
CA LYS A 83 -10.24 2.83 -6.73
C LYS A 83 -10.63 1.49 -6.11
N GLU A 84 -11.28 0.62 -6.88
CA GLU A 84 -11.61 -0.73 -6.45
C GLU A 84 -10.35 -1.57 -6.17
N ILE A 85 -9.32 -1.47 -7.01
CA ILE A 85 -8.03 -2.15 -6.77
C ILE A 85 -7.40 -1.66 -5.47
N ILE A 86 -7.38 -0.35 -5.24
CA ILE A 86 -6.84 0.25 -4.02
C ILE A 86 -7.55 -0.31 -2.78
N ARG A 87 -8.88 -0.33 -2.79
CA ARG A 87 -9.72 -0.71 -1.65
C ARG A 87 -9.74 -2.20 -1.37
N SER A 88 -9.81 -3.01 -2.44
CA SER A 88 -10.10 -4.44 -2.31
C SER A 88 -8.88 -5.34 -2.49
N TYR A 89 -7.80 -4.86 -3.11
CA TYR A 89 -6.62 -5.68 -3.42
C TYR A 89 -5.32 -5.19 -2.82
N THR A 90 -5.27 -3.94 -2.31
CA THR A 90 -4.07 -3.37 -1.69
C THR A 90 -4.34 -2.85 -0.28
N LYS A 91 -3.33 -2.95 0.58
CA LYS A 91 -3.31 -2.33 1.92
C LYS A 91 -1.87 -1.87 2.17
N GLU A 92 -1.60 -0.61 1.85
CA GLU A 92 -0.26 -0.04 1.90
C GLU A 92 -0.32 1.50 2.01
N SER A 93 0.71 2.10 2.61
CA SER A 93 0.87 3.56 2.65
C SER A 93 1.38 4.14 1.32
N GLY A 94 2.15 3.37 0.58
CA GLY A 94 2.69 3.70 -0.74
C GLY A 94 1.82 3.23 -1.90
N VAL A 95 2.47 2.95 -3.04
CA VAL A 95 1.83 2.52 -4.30
C VAL A 95 2.49 1.28 -4.93
N ARG A 96 3.40 0.61 -4.23
CA ARG A 96 4.14 -0.55 -4.79
C ARG A 96 3.25 -1.76 -5.06
N ASN A 97 2.32 -2.06 -4.16
CA ASN A 97 1.39 -3.17 -4.38
C ASN A 97 0.36 -2.79 -5.43
N LEU A 98 -0.09 -1.53 -5.47
CA LEU A 98 -0.95 -1.01 -6.53
C LEU A 98 -0.30 -1.18 -7.90
N GLU A 99 0.97 -0.81 -8.04
CA GLU A 99 1.74 -1.02 -9.27
C GLU A 99 1.79 -2.51 -9.65
N ARG A 100 2.04 -3.40 -8.69
CA ARG A 100 2.07 -4.86 -8.92
C ARG A 100 0.72 -5.40 -9.36
N GLU A 101 -0.38 -4.94 -8.77
CA GLU A 101 -1.72 -5.39 -9.17
C GLU A 101 -2.08 -4.86 -10.58
N ILE A 102 -1.76 -3.59 -10.91
CA ILE A 102 -1.91 -3.05 -12.27
C ILE A 102 -1.07 -3.86 -13.27
N SER A 103 0.17 -4.19 -12.93
CA SER A 103 1.04 -5.03 -13.76
C SER A 103 0.45 -6.44 -14.00
N LYS A 104 -0.19 -7.04 -13.01
CA LYS A 104 -0.89 -8.33 -13.18
C LYS A 104 -2.05 -8.21 -14.16
N VAL A 105 -2.83 -7.13 -14.08
CA VAL A 105 -3.91 -6.86 -15.03
C VAL A 105 -3.32 -6.74 -16.43
N ALA A 106 -2.30 -5.90 -16.61
CA ALA A 106 -1.65 -5.69 -17.91
C ALA A 106 -1.16 -7.00 -18.53
N ARG A 107 -0.45 -7.84 -17.77
CA ARG A 107 0.03 -9.15 -18.27
C ARG A 107 -1.10 -10.08 -18.70
N LYS A 108 -2.22 -10.11 -17.96
CA LYS A 108 -3.37 -10.93 -18.34
C LYS A 108 -4.12 -10.37 -19.56
N VAL A 109 -4.14 -9.04 -19.72
CA VAL A 109 -4.63 -8.40 -20.95
C VAL A 109 -3.78 -8.80 -22.14
N VAL A 110 -2.44 -8.68 -22.04
CA VAL A 110 -1.52 -9.13 -23.09
C VAL A 110 -1.78 -10.58 -23.49
N LYS A 111 -1.93 -11.47 -22.50
CA LYS A 111 -2.24 -12.87 -22.78
C LYS A 111 -3.51 -13.02 -23.62
N LYS A 112 -4.61 -12.32 -23.27
CA LYS A 112 -5.87 -12.38 -23.99
C LYS A 112 -5.80 -11.78 -25.38
N VAL A 113 -5.00 -10.73 -25.58
CA VAL A 113 -4.79 -10.09 -26.89
C VAL A 113 -3.94 -10.99 -27.80
N VAL A 114 -2.84 -11.53 -27.27
CA VAL A 114 -1.93 -12.40 -28.05
C VAL A 114 -2.59 -13.74 -28.40
N SER A 115 -3.41 -14.30 -27.51
CA SER A 115 -4.17 -15.52 -27.81
C SER A 115 -5.31 -15.32 -28.82
N GLY A 116 -5.57 -14.06 -29.23
CA GLY A 116 -6.63 -13.74 -30.20
C GLY A 116 -8.04 -13.77 -29.61
N GLU A 117 -8.17 -13.91 -28.29
CA GLU A 117 -9.47 -13.94 -27.63
C GLU A 117 -10.20 -12.59 -27.71
N LYS A 118 -9.45 -11.48 -27.58
CA LYS A 118 -9.98 -10.10 -27.63
C LYS A 118 -8.95 -9.16 -28.24
N LYS A 119 -9.42 -8.16 -29.01
CA LYS A 119 -8.56 -7.07 -29.51
C LYS A 119 -8.42 -5.92 -28.52
N GLU A 120 -9.43 -5.77 -27.66
CA GLU A 120 -9.53 -4.73 -26.63
C GLU A 120 -10.13 -5.34 -25.38
N VAL A 121 -9.59 -5.00 -24.21
CA VAL A 121 -10.04 -5.51 -22.92
C VAL A 121 -10.43 -4.36 -22.04
N ASN A 122 -11.73 -4.18 -21.85
CA ASN A 122 -12.25 -3.27 -20.84
C ASN A 122 -12.33 -4.01 -19.50
N VAL A 123 -11.59 -3.50 -18.51
CA VAL A 123 -11.61 -4.05 -17.15
C VAL A 123 -12.69 -3.34 -16.36
N ASP A 124 -13.66 -4.09 -15.90
CA ASP A 124 -14.78 -3.63 -15.07
C ASP A 124 -14.85 -4.37 -13.73
N LYS A 125 -15.75 -3.94 -12.82
CA LYS A 125 -15.90 -4.57 -11.51
C LYS A 125 -16.31 -6.05 -11.57
N LYS A 126 -17.02 -6.44 -12.64
CA LYS A 126 -17.52 -7.83 -12.79
C LYS A 126 -16.40 -8.79 -13.19
N ASN A 127 -15.47 -8.31 -14.03
CA ASN A 127 -14.39 -9.13 -14.54
C ASN A 127 -13.05 -8.91 -13.79
N LEU A 128 -12.98 -7.95 -12.87
CA LEU A 128 -11.75 -7.67 -12.12
C LEU A 128 -11.23 -8.90 -11.36
N SER A 129 -12.12 -9.73 -10.85
CA SER A 129 -11.76 -10.98 -10.18
C SER A 129 -11.07 -12.00 -11.11
N ASP A 130 -11.34 -11.96 -12.42
CA ASP A 130 -10.66 -12.83 -13.39
C ASP A 130 -9.19 -12.46 -13.53
N PHE A 131 -8.88 -11.16 -13.33
CA PHE A 131 -7.53 -10.64 -13.41
C PHE A 131 -6.77 -10.74 -12.09
N LEU A 132 -7.40 -10.42 -10.97
CA LEU A 132 -6.71 -10.28 -9.67
C LEU A 132 -7.05 -11.39 -8.67
N GLY A 133 -8.07 -12.19 -8.97
CA GLY A 133 -8.59 -13.21 -8.05
C GLY A 133 -9.61 -12.61 -7.08
N VAL A 134 -9.89 -13.34 -6.01
CA VAL A 134 -10.85 -12.91 -4.97
C VAL A 134 -10.32 -11.66 -4.27
N PRO A 135 -11.18 -10.65 -4.00
CA PRO A 135 -10.83 -9.50 -3.19
C PRO A 135 -10.18 -9.89 -1.87
N LYS A 136 -9.04 -9.28 -1.55
CA LYS A 136 -8.26 -9.61 -0.35
C LYS A 136 -8.73 -8.86 0.88
N PHE A 137 -9.32 -7.68 0.66
CA PHE A 137 -9.75 -6.78 1.72
C PHE A 137 -11.20 -6.38 1.49
N LYS A 138 -11.93 -6.23 2.57
CA LYS A 138 -13.28 -5.69 2.58
C LYS A 138 -13.22 -4.28 3.11
N PHE A 139 -13.57 -3.31 2.28
CA PHE A 139 -13.50 -1.91 2.65
C PHE A 139 -14.90 -1.44 3.07
N GLY A 140 -15.00 -0.89 4.28
CA GLY A 140 -16.17 -0.14 4.72
C GLY A 140 -17.46 -0.96 4.85
N GLU A 141 -17.40 -2.26 5.14
CA GLU A 141 -18.60 -3.05 5.47
C GLU A 141 -19.19 -2.55 6.81
N LEU A 142 -20.11 -1.59 6.73
CA LEU A 142 -20.98 -1.25 7.83
C LEU A 142 -22.18 -2.22 7.81
N GLU A 143 -22.47 -2.84 8.94
CA GLU A 143 -23.74 -3.56 9.08
C GLU A 143 -24.88 -2.54 9.09
N ASN A 144 -25.81 -2.71 8.17
CA ASN A 144 -26.99 -1.83 8.04
C ASN A 144 -28.06 -2.07 9.13
N LYS A 145 -27.80 -2.91 10.12
CA LYS A 145 -28.72 -3.24 11.19
C LYS A 145 -28.07 -3.05 12.54
N ASP A 146 -28.74 -2.32 13.39
CA ASP A 146 -28.34 -2.19 14.80
C ASP A 146 -28.44 -3.55 15.50
N ARG A 147 -27.36 -3.93 16.18
CA ARG A 147 -27.29 -5.16 16.98
C ARG A 147 -26.82 -4.83 18.40
N VAL A 148 -27.50 -5.42 19.38
CA VAL A 148 -27.09 -5.32 20.78
C VAL A 148 -25.74 -6.02 20.97
N GLY A 149 -24.81 -5.34 21.63
CA GLY A 149 -23.48 -5.87 21.89
C GLY A 149 -22.48 -5.68 20.73
N ILE A 150 -22.82 -4.91 19.71
CA ILE A 150 -21.91 -4.58 18.59
C ILE A 150 -21.76 -3.07 18.51
N VAL A 151 -20.50 -2.62 18.49
CA VAL A 151 -20.15 -1.20 18.33
C VAL A 151 -19.11 -1.05 17.24
N THR A 152 -19.31 -0.06 16.39
CA THR A 152 -18.35 0.32 15.36
C THR A 152 -17.31 1.27 15.96
N GLY A 153 -16.07 0.81 16.05
CA GLY A 153 -14.92 1.61 16.41
C GLY A 153 -14.20 2.15 15.18
N LEU A 154 -13.50 3.26 15.36
CA LEU A 154 -12.60 3.81 14.34
C LEU A 154 -11.17 3.64 14.81
N ALA A 155 -10.32 3.11 13.94
CA ALA A 155 -8.89 3.03 14.18
C ALA A 155 -8.14 3.81 13.12
N TRP A 156 -7.07 4.45 13.53
CA TRP A 156 -6.12 5.02 12.60
C TRP A 156 -4.93 4.07 12.47
N THR A 157 -4.59 3.72 11.24
CA THR A 157 -3.49 2.82 10.93
C THR A 157 -2.49 3.53 10.00
N GLU A 158 -1.30 2.95 9.84
CA GLU A 158 -0.31 3.45 8.87
C GLU A 158 -0.83 3.52 7.43
N TYR A 159 -1.93 2.83 7.15
CA TYR A 159 -2.57 2.76 5.83
C TYR A 159 -3.79 3.67 5.70
N GLY A 160 -4.15 4.41 6.77
CA GLY A 160 -5.33 5.28 6.84
C GLY A 160 -6.33 4.86 7.92
N GLY A 161 -7.53 5.44 7.87
CA GLY A 161 -8.62 5.09 8.77
C GLY A 161 -9.19 3.70 8.48
N GLU A 162 -9.44 2.93 9.52
CA GLU A 162 -10.06 1.60 9.43
C GLU A 162 -11.24 1.49 10.39
N ILE A 163 -12.30 0.80 9.94
CA ILE A 163 -13.46 0.51 10.75
C ILE A 163 -13.21 -0.79 11.50
N LEU A 164 -13.35 -0.75 12.82
CA LEU A 164 -13.26 -1.91 13.69
C LEU A 164 -14.64 -2.29 14.20
N LYS A 165 -14.96 -3.57 14.14
CA LYS A 165 -16.15 -4.12 14.75
C LYS A 165 -15.78 -4.67 16.14
N ILE A 166 -16.37 -4.08 17.16
CA ILE A 166 -16.20 -4.50 18.56
C ILE A 166 -17.45 -5.27 18.96
N GLU A 167 -17.29 -6.57 19.22
CA GLU A 167 -18.39 -7.44 19.64
C GLU A 167 -18.26 -7.73 21.13
N THR A 168 -19.35 -7.63 21.87
CA THR A 168 -19.43 -7.89 23.30
C THR A 168 -20.50 -8.93 23.57
N VAL A 169 -20.14 -9.98 24.31
CA VAL A 169 -21.05 -11.02 24.75
C VAL A 169 -20.98 -11.12 26.28
N THR A 170 -22.14 -11.18 26.91
CA THR A 170 -22.23 -11.41 28.35
C THR A 170 -22.57 -12.87 28.64
N MET A 171 -21.91 -13.44 29.63
CA MET A 171 -22.17 -14.79 30.11
C MET A 171 -22.33 -14.79 31.62
N PRO A 172 -23.11 -15.71 32.21
CA PRO A 172 -23.17 -15.88 33.68
C PRO A 172 -21.77 -16.18 34.23
N GLY A 173 -21.36 -15.43 35.28
CA GLY A 173 -20.05 -15.58 35.86
C GLY A 173 -19.77 -14.62 37.02
N LYS A 174 -18.51 -14.52 37.44
CA LYS A 174 -18.07 -13.72 38.59
C LYS A 174 -17.72 -12.27 38.25
N GLY A 175 -18.22 -11.72 37.15
CA GLY A 175 -17.98 -10.32 36.76
C GLY A 175 -16.58 -10.04 36.20
N ARG A 176 -15.94 -10.98 35.53
CA ARG A 176 -14.62 -10.79 34.90
C ARG A 176 -14.80 -10.37 33.45
N MET A 177 -14.13 -9.28 33.07
CA MET A 177 -14.03 -8.90 31.65
C MET A 177 -12.81 -9.57 31.00
N GLN A 178 -13.00 -10.18 29.85
CA GLN A 178 -11.94 -10.77 29.03
C GLN A 178 -11.99 -10.13 27.64
N ILE A 179 -10.87 -9.57 27.20
CA ILE A 179 -10.73 -8.95 25.88
C ILE A 179 -9.87 -9.89 25.06
N THR A 180 -10.35 -10.20 23.83
CA THR A 180 -9.63 -11.00 22.84
C THR A 180 -9.63 -10.24 21.51
N GLY A 181 -8.61 -10.45 20.71
CA GLY A 181 -8.46 -9.80 19.40
C GLY A 181 -7.02 -9.33 19.17
N LYS A 182 -6.83 -8.65 18.06
CA LYS A 182 -5.54 -8.06 17.68
C LYS A 182 -5.47 -6.60 18.10
#